data_0526278b67b147d4c4c6be831db8354e
#
_entry.id   0526278b67b147d4c4c6be831db8354e
#
_cell.length_a   1.000
_cell.length_b   1.000
_cell.length_c   1.000
_cell.angle_alpha   90.00
_cell.angle_beta   90.00
_cell.angle_gamma   90.00
#
_symmetry.space_group_name_H-M   'P 1'
#
loop_
_entity.id
_entity.type
_entity.pdbx_description
1 polymer ?
#
loop_
_entity_poly.entity_id
_entity_poly.type
_entity_poly.pdbx_seq_one_letter_code
_entity_poly.pdbx_strand_id
1 'polypeptide(L)'
;MTSAIYFEETQALVQTFSQEDQAYFQDLWDYFNFAGFLYEEEALREQVYNLALDFSQASGDGLTATDYFGQDPKGMADQIIENMSKESTRSVLKYGAIVSGIVIFYRLLSDFASQAVLVLKPLVYLTDSILGLLAVGLLFYFLRRLIFAEEKSKKAIYVAVVLVLGVYFASEIVGVRFLPAFAWLTVPSPWDTFLITGASAGLILWQWKEEFARAFIFPILSFLVVGFLHRWTLAQGIQNPSMTILLPTAVIVFGLVIYYLFTIRALKKNKTENGK
;
A
#
# COMPACT_ATOMS: atom_id res chain seq x y z
N MET A 1 2.05 27.82 0.58
CA MET A 1 2.22 26.93 -0.62
C MET A 1 1.45 25.66 -0.35
N THR A 2 0.97 24.96 -1.37
CA THR A 2 0.31 23.66 -1.16
C THR A 2 1.37 22.54 -1.08
N SER A 3 1.00 21.40 -0.47
CA SER A 3 1.84 20.19 -0.36
C SER A 3 2.48 19.78 -1.71
N ALA A 4 1.74 19.90 -2.83
CA ALA A 4 2.25 19.59 -4.17
C ALA A 4 3.36 20.58 -4.64
N ILE A 5 3.21 21.88 -4.35
CA ILE A 5 4.20 22.89 -4.73
C ILE A 5 5.50 22.69 -3.95
N TYR A 6 5.42 22.42 -2.63
CA TYR A 6 6.62 22.10 -1.84
C TYR A 6 7.37 20.88 -2.39
N PHE A 7 6.63 19.86 -2.86
CA PHE A 7 7.25 18.70 -3.46
C PHE A 7 7.99 19.01 -4.75
N GLU A 8 7.35 19.74 -5.68
CA GLU A 8 7.94 20.12 -6.98
C GLU A 8 9.18 21.00 -6.79
N GLU A 9 9.10 22.00 -5.92
CA GLU A 9 10.22 22.90 -5.63
C GLU A 9 11.38 22.16 -4.95
N THR A 10 11.09 21.25 -4.02
CA THR A 10 12.12 20.39 -3.40
C THR A 10 12.84 19.56 -4.44
N GLN A 11 12.09 18.91 -5.34
CA GLN A 11 12.67 18.09 -6.41
C GLN A 11 13.55 18.92 -7.35
N ALA A 12 13.11 20.14 -7.70
CA ALA A 12 13.87 21.06 -8.54
C ALA A 12 15.21 21.45 -7.88
N LEU A 13 15.20 21.77 -6.59
CA LEU A 13 16.42 22.07 -5.83
C LEU A 13 17.35 20.87 -5.74
N VAL A 14 16.85 19.70 -5.36
CA VAL A 14 17.65 18.49 -5.19
C VAL A 14 18.32 18.06 -6.51
N GLN A 15 17.67 18.26 -7.66
CA GLN A 15 18.28 17.98 -8.97
C GLN A 15 19.54 18.83 -9.27
N THR A 16 19.71 19.96 -8.61
CA THR A 16 20.92 20.81 -8.77
C THR A 16 22.11 20.35 -7.94
N PHE A 17 21.91 19.44 -6.99
CA PHE A 17 22.93 18.95 -6.07
C PHE A 17 23.83 17.91 -6.71
N SER A 18 24.95 17.60 -6.05
CA SER A 18 25.81 16.49 -6.44
C SER A 18 25.07 15.14 -6.35
N GLN A 19 25.52 14.12 -7.04
CA GLN A 19 24.89 12.81 -7.04
C GLN A 19 24.85 12.17 -5.63
N GLU A 20 25.86 12.44 -4.81
CA GLU A 20 25.95 11.99 -3.42
C GLU A 20 24.90 12.70 -2.54
N ASP A 21 24.79 14.02 -2.69
CA ASP A 21 23.80 14.82 -1.95
C ASP A 21 22.37 14.51 -2.37
N GLN A 22 22.14 14.23 -3.67
CA GLN A 22 20.83 13.75 -4.15
C GLN A 22 20.43 12.45 -3.45
N ALA A 23 21.37 11.49 -3.29
CA ALA A 23 21.10 10.24 -2.58
C ALA A 23 20.78 10.48 -1.10
N TYR A 24 21.52 11.39 -0.43
CA TYR A 24 21.24 11.79 0.95
C TYR A 24 19.82 12.37 1.11
N PHE A 25 19.41 13.28 0.22
CA PHE A 25 18.06 13.86 0.24
C PHE A 25 16.97 12.84 -0.10
N GLN A 26 17.25 11.86 -0.98
CA GLN A 26 16.31 10.76 -1.27
C GLN A 26 16.08 9.90 -0.04
N ASP A 27 17.14 9.53 0.69
CA ASP A 27 17.04 8.75 1.92
C ASP A 27 16.27 9.52 3.00
N LEU A 28 16.53 10.82 3.16
CA LEU A 28 15.77 11.70 4.04
C LEU A 28 14.29 11.74 3.67
N TRP A 29 13.98 11.93 2.39
CA TRP A 29 12.62 11.97 1.87
C TRP A 29 11.88 10.67 2.15
N ASP A 30 12.49 9.53 1.85
CA ASP A 30 11.92 8.22 2.10
C ASP A 30 11.68 8.00 3.59
N TYR A 31 12.65 8.42 4.44
CA TYR A 31 12.50 8.34 5.89
C TYR A 31 11.33 9.18 6.40
N PHE A 32 11.21 10.43 5.96
CA PHE A 32 10.11 11.31 6.33
C PHE A 32 8.76 10.74 5.89
N ASN A 33 8.66 10.16 4.70
CA ASN A 33 7.43 9.53 4.21
C ASN A 33 6.98 8.36 5.11
N PHE A 34 7.91 7.51 5.57
CA PHE A 34 7.57 6.37 6.42
C PHE A 34 7.45 6.73 7.91
N ALA A 35 8.21 7.67 8.40
CA ALA A 35 8.18 8.09 9.80
C ALA A 35 7.07 9.12 10.06
N GLY A 36 6.82 9.97 9.09
CA GLY A 36 5.90 11.11 9.16
C GLY A 36 4.45 10.81 8.82
N PHE A 37 4.07 9.56 8.50
CA PHE A 37 2.71 9.26 8.01
C PHE A 37 1.58 9.59 9.03
N LEU A 38 1.91 9.79 10.32
CA LEU A 38 0.99 10.23 11.38
C LEU A 38 1.12 11.73 11.70
N TYR A 39 1.83 12.49 10.88
CA TYR A 39 2.04 13.92 11.02
C TYR A 39 1.44 14.67 9.83
N GLU A 40 1.23 15.98 9.97
CA GLU A 40 0.67 16.80 8.89
C GLU A 40 1.56 16.78 7.64
N GLU A 41 1.03 16.27 6.54
CA GLU A 41 1.76 16.10 5.27
C GLU A 41 2.31 17.43 4.75
N GLU A 42 1.53 18.53 4.86
CA GLU A 42 1.95 19.84 4.38
C GLU A 42 3.13 20.36 5.19
N ALA A 43 3.08 20.27 6.51
CA ALA A 43 4.17 20.65 7.41
C ALA A 43 5.44 19.83 7.17
N LEU A 44 5.28 18.53 6.90
CA LEU A 44 6.40 17.65 6.59
C LEU A 44 7.09 18.04 5.27
N ARG A 45 6.32 18.30 4.23
CA ARG A 45 6.86 18.72 2.92
C ARG A 45 7.50 20.09 2.97
N GLU A 46 6.93 21.04 3.70
CA GLU A 46 7.52 22.34 3.96
C GLU A 46 8.87 22.21 4.66
N GLN A 47 8.97 21.32 5.66
CA GLN A 47 10.22 21.10 6.37
C GLN A 47 11.32 20.54 5.47
N VAL A 48 10.99 19.55 4.62
CA VAL A 48 11.97 18.98 3.67
C VAL A 48 12.38 20.03 2.64
N TYR A 49 11.46 20.88 2.17
CA TYR A 49 11.76 22.00 1.28
C TYR A 49 12.74 22.99 1.93
N ASN A 50 12.49 23.38 3.19
CA ASN A 50 13.36 24.27 3.93
C ASN A 50 14.78 23.68 4.10
N LEU A 51 14.90 22.38 4.41
CA LEU A 51 16.19 21.70 4.46
C LEU A 51 16.93 21.74 3.11
N ALA A 52 16.21 21.50 2.00
CA ALA A 52 16.81 21.56 0.66
C ALA A 52 17.22 22.98 0.30
N LEU A 53 16.43 23.99 0.67
CA LEU A 53 16.71 25.41 0.43
C LEU A 53 17.95 25.87 1.23
N ASP A 54 18.02 25.52 2.50
CA ASP A 54 19.17 25.85 3.36
C ASP A 54 20.45 25.20 2.83
N PHE A 55 20.36 23.93 2.43
CA PHE A 55 21.50 23.23 1.85
C PHE A 55 21.92 23.79 0.48
N SER A 56 21.00 24.28 -0.34
CA SER A 56 21.34 24.84 -1.64
C SER A 56 22.33 26.01 -1.54
N GLN A 57 22.27 26.78 -0.44
CA GLN A 57 23.22 27.85 -0.15
C GLN A 57 24.58 27.28 0.26
N ALA A 58 24.60 26.30 1.16
CA ALA A 58 25.83 25.65 1.64
C ALA A 58 26.55 24.85 0.53
N SER A 59 25.80 24.21 -0.35
CA SER A 59 26.34 23.49 -1.52
C SER A 59 27.08 24.42 -2.48
N GLY A 60 26.65 25.68 -2.60
CA GLY A 60 27.35 26.72 -3.38
C GLY A 60 28.74 27.05 -2.81
N ASP A 61 28.95 26.83 -1.52
CA ASP A 61 30.24 27.00 -0.82
C ASP A 61 31.08 25.70 -0.84
N GLY A 62 30.62 24.65 -1.51
CA GLY A 62 31.35 23.38 -1.66
C GLY A 62 31.19 22.39 -0.49
N LEU A 63 30.21 22.61 0.41
CA LEU A 63 29.90 21.66 1.49
C LEU A 63 29.05 20.49 0.96
N THR A 64 29.29 19.28 1.47
CA THR A 64 28.40 18.14 1.21
C THR A 64 27.22 18.15 2.20
N ALA A 65 26.15 17.45 1.87
CA ALA A 65 24.99 17.31 2.76
C ALA A 65 25.39 16.69 4.11
N THR A 66 26.33 15.72 4.09
CA THR A 66 26.89 15.10 5.30
C THR A 66 27.69 16.07 6.15
N ASP A 67 28.44 16.99 5.53
CA ASP A 67 29.20 18.02 6.27
C ASP A 67 28.26 19.05 6.90
N TYR A 68 27.18 19.42 6.19
CA TYR A 68 26.24 20.45 6.62
C TYR A 68 25.27 19.94 7.70
N PHE A 69 24.64 18.79 7.48
CA PHE A 69 23.63 18.21 8.37
C PHE A 69 24.21 17.24 9.41
N GLY A 70 25.47 16.83 9.28
CA GLY A 70 26.14 15.88 10.15
C GLY A 70 26.02 14.43 9.67
N GLN A 71 26.71 13.55 10.40
CA GLN A 71 26.83 12.13 10.03
C GLN A 71 25.69 11.24 10.56
N ASP A 72 24.70 11.82 11.25
CA ASP A 72 23.51 11.11 11.72
C ASP A 72 22.22 11.69 11.11
N PRO A 73 21.94 11.43 9.83
CA PRO A 73 20.74 11.91 9.15
C PRO A 73 19.46 11.36 9.79
N LYS A 74 19.53 10.17 10.37
CA LYS A 74 18.40 9.56 11.07
C LYS A 74 18.05 10.33 12.35
N GLY A 75 19.06 10.61 13.21
CA GLY A 75 18.85 11.34 14.45
C GLY A 75 18.34 12.76 14.21
N MET A 76 18.84 13.44 13.16
CA MET A 76 18.31 14.74 12.74
C MET A 76 16.84 14.63 12.31
N ALA A 77 16.50 13.68 11.45
CA ALA A 77 15.13 13.48 10.97
C ALA A 77 14.17 13.12 12.12
N ASP A 78 14.59 12.28 13.06
CA ASP A 78 13.79 11.93 14.25
C ASP A 78 13.48 13.18 15.10
N GLN A 79 14.47 14.06 15.36
CA GLN A 79 14.28 15.30 16.10
C GLN A 79 13.31 16.26 15.39
N ILE A 80 13.39 16.35 14.08
CA ILE A 80 12.46 17.16 13.29
C ILE A 80 11.04 16.63 13.43
N ILE A 81 10.82 15.32 13.23
CA ILE A 81 9.51 14.68 13.32
C ILE A 81 8.91 14.81 14.73
N GLU A 82 9.71 14.63 15.78
CA GLU A 82 9.24 14.77 17.17
C GLU A 82 8.69 16.16 17.50
N ASN A 83 9.22 17.21 16.84
CA ASN A 83 8.78 18.59 17.02
C ASN A 83 7.63 19.01 16.05
N MET A 84 7.21 18.12 15.16
CA MET A 84 6.13 18.41 14.22
C MET A 84 4.74 18.21 14.84
N SER A 85 3.76 18.93 14.28
CA SER A 85 2.35 18.73 14.62
C SER A 85 1.87 17.36 14.15
N LYS A 86 1.26 16.60 15.06
CA LYS A 86 0.65 15.31 14.72
C LYS A 86 -0.58 15.53 13.84
N GLU A 87 -0.80 14.58 12.93
CA GLU A 87 -2.00 14.53 12.11
C GLU A 87 -3.28 14.54 12.97
N SER A 88 -4.32 15.18 12.50
CA SER A 88 -5.59 15.25 13.23
C SER A 88 -6.17 13.84 13.46
N THR A 89 -6.81 13.62 14.59
CA THR A 89 -7.50 12.34 14.88
C THR A 89 -8.50 11.99 13.76
N ARG A 90 -9.13 12.99 13.17
CA ARG A 90 -10.06 12.80 12.04
C ARG A 90 -9.37 12.24 10.81
N SER A 91 -8.17 12.73 10.47
CA SER A 91 -7.39 12.23 9.33
C SER A 91 -6.87 10.83 9.58
N VAL A 92 -6.38 10.55 10.79
CA VAL A 92 -5.95 9.19 11.18
C VAL A 92 -7.10 8.19 11.06
N LEU A 93 -8.30 8.55 11.55
CA LEU A 93 -9.50 7.71 11.40
C LEU A 93 -9.89 7.54 9.93
N LYS A 94 -9.78 8.59 9.11
CA LYS A 94 -10.04 8.52 7.66
C LYS A 94 -9.10 7.53 6.97
N TYR A 95 -7.79 7.61 7.23
CA TYR A 95 -6.81 6.68 6.65
C TYR A 95 -7.03 5.25 7.15
N GLY A 96 -7.32 5.07 8.43
CA GLY A 96 -7.70 3.77 8.99
C GLY A 96 -8.95 3.18 8.32
N ALA A 97 -9.97 4.00 8.08
CA ALA A 97 -11.19 3.59 7.38
C ALA A 97 -10.92 3.21 5.90
N ILE A 98 -10.02 3.93 5.22
CA ILE A 98 -9.62 3.58 3.84
C ILE A 98 -8.91 2.22 3.81
N VAL A 99 -7.92 2.00 4.68
CA VAL A 99 -7.22 0.71 4.76
C VAL A 99 -8.18 -0.43 5.10
N SER A 100 -9.04 -0.23 6.10
CA SER A 100 -10.07 -1.22 6.47
C SER A 100 -11.04 -1.49 5.31
N GLY A 101 -11.45 -0.46 4.59
CA GLY A 101 -12.33 -0.58 3.43
C GLY A 101 -11.69 -1.41 2.30
N ILE A 102 -10.40 -1.22 2.05
CA ILE A 102 -9.64 -2.02 1.08
C ILE A 102 -9.59 -3.48 1.52
N VAL A 103 -9.24 -3.75 2.78
CA VAL A 103 -9.18 -5.12 3.34
C VAL A 103 -10.54 -5.81 3.23
N ILE A 104 -11.61 -5.15 3.68
CA ILE A 104 -12.98 -5.69 3.61
C ILE A 104 -13.38 -5.96 2.16
N PHE A 105 -13.07 -5.04 1.24
CA PHE A 105 -13.44 -5.20 -0.16
C PHE A 105 -12.75 -6.42 -0.80
N TYR A 106 -11.43 -6.58 -0.62
CA TYR A 106 -10.72 -7.75 -1.13
C TYR A 106 -11.17 -9.04 -0.47
N ARG A 107 -11.53 -8.99 0.81
CA ARG A 107 -12.14 -10.14 1.49
C ARG A 107 -13.49 -10.52 0.89
N LEU A 108 -14.36 -9.53 0.64
CA LEU A 108 -15.65 -9.76 -0.02
C LEU A 108 -15.47 -10.36 -1.43
N LEU A 109 -14.48 -9.88 -2.20
CA LEU A 109 -14.14 -10.47 -3.49
C LEU A 109 -13.68 -11.92 -3.38
N SER A 110 -12.86 -12.24 -2.38
CA SER A 110 -12.40 -13.61 -2.10
C SER A 110 -13.56 -14.53 -1.71
N ASP A 111 -14.44 -14.05 -0.83
CA ASP A 111 -15.64 -14.80 -0.45
C ASP A 111 -16.59 -15.01 -1.65
N PHE A 112 -16.76 -13.99 -2.50
CA PHE A 112 -17.51 -14.12 -3.74
C PHE A 112 -16.90 -15.13 -4.72
N ALA A 113 -15.57 -15.15 -4.82
CA ALA A 113 -14.84 -16.06 -5.71
C ALA A 113 -14.88 -17.52 -5.24
N SER A 114 -14.97 -17.75 -3.94
CA SER A 114 -14.85 -19.09 -3.34
C SER A 114 -16.18 -19.72 -2.90
N GLN A 115 -17.30 -18.97 -2.89
CA GLN A 115 -18.58 -19.44 -2.36
C GLN A 115 -19.67 -19.39 -3.45
N ALA A 116 -20.57 -20.38 -3.42
CA ALA A 116 -21.74 -20.43 -4.30
C ALA A 116 -22.73 -19.29 -4.03
N VAL A 117 -22.88 -18.94 -2.75
CA VAL A 117 -23.73 -17.87 -2.25
C VAL A 117 -22.89 -17.02 -1.31
N LEU A 118 -22.95 -15.71 -1.44
CA LEU A 118 -22.17 -14.80 -0.59
C LEU A 118 -22.68 -14.83 0.84
N VAL A 119 -21.83 -15.24 1.77
CA VAL A 119 -22.09 -15.20 3.20
C VAL A 119 -21.21 -14.12 3.83
N LEU A 120 -21.84 -13.04 4.27
CA LEU A 120 -21.15 -11.97 4.99
C LEU A 120 -20.86 -12.44 6.41
N LYS A 121 -19.60 -12.24 6.85
CA LYS A 121 -19.06 -12.69 8.14
C LYS A 121 -18.51 -11.49 8.91
N PRO A 122 -19.35 -10.66 9.55
CA PRO A 122 -18.94 -9.36 10.11
C PRO A 122 -17.75 -9.46 11.07
N LEU A 123 -17.70 -10.51 11.91
CA LEU A 123 -16.61 -10.69 12.86
C LEU A 123 -15.28 -10.99 12.16
N VAL A 124 -15.31 -11.79 11.07
CA VAL A 124 -14.13 -12.07 10.26
C VAL A 124 -13.61 -10.77 9.62
N TYR A 125 -14.50 -9.98 8.99
CA TYR A 125 -14.11 -8.72 8.36
C TYR A 125 -13.55 -7.70 9.35
N LEU A 126 -14.11 -7.63 10.55
CA LEU A 126 -13.56 -6.78 11.61
C LEU A 126 -12.17 -7.24 12.04
N THR A 127 -11.98 -8.55 12.24
CA THR A 127 -10.68 -9.12 12.60
C THR A 127 -9.64 -8.88 11.51
N ASP A 128 -10.00 -9.14 10.26
CA ASP A 128 -9.12 -8.92 9.09
C ASP A 128 -8.74 -7.44 8.98
N SER A 129 -9.67 -6.52 9.23
CA SER A 129 -9.40 -5.06 9.24
C SER A 129 -8.41 -4.67 10.34
N ILE A 130 -8.56 -5.20 11.56
CA ILE A 130 -7.65 -4.92 12.67
C ILE A 130 -6.25 -5.48 12.35
N LEU A 131 -6.18 -6.72 11.87
CA LEU A 131 -4.91 -7.34 11.47
C LEU A 131 -4.27 -6.63 10.28
N GLY A 132 -5.06 -6.16 9.32
CA GLY A 132 -4.59 -5.37 8.20
C GLY A 132 -3.99 -4.02 8.63
N LEU A 133 -4.66 -3.32 9.54
CA LEU A 133 -4.13 -2.08 10.13
C LEU A 133 -2.82 -2.31 10.89
N LEU A 134 -2.74 -3.38 11.68
CA LEU A 134 -1.53 -3.77 12.39
C LEU A 134 -0.40 -4.13 11.40
N ALA A 135 -0.70 -4.90 10.36
CA ALA A 135 0.27 -5.26 9.33
C ALA A 135 0.82 -4.03 8.59
N VAL A 136 -0.04 -3.09 8.20
CA VAL A 136 0.37 -1.82 7.57
C VAL A 136 1.25 -1.02 8.53
N GLY A 137 0.87 -0.86 9.79
CA GLY A 137 1.68 -0.15 10.79
C GLY A 137 3.06 -0.78 10.99
N LEU A 138 3.13 -2.12 11.08
CA LEU A 138 4.40 -2.84 11.17
C LEU A 138 5.25 -2.71 9.91
N LEU A 139 4.63 -2.73 8.72
CA LEU A 139 5.34 -2.50 7.46
C LEU A 139 5.98 -1.11 7.43
N PHE A 140 5.25 -0.04 7.77
CA PHE A 140 5.81 1.31 7.85
C PHE A 140 6.94 1.38 8.87
N TYR A 141 6.80 0.75 10.03
CA TYR A 141 7.86 0.68 11.04
C TYR A 141 9.14 0.01 10.51
N PHE A 142 9.01 -1.12 9.79
CA PHE A 142 10.17 -1.82 9.25
C PHE A 142 10.77 -1.09 8.03
N LEU A 143 9.95 -0.52 7.14
CA LEU A 143 10.42 0.24 5.99
C LEU A 143 11.19 1.49 6.43
N ARG A 144 10.69 2.23 7.43
CA ARG A 144 11.44 3.33 8.05
C ARG A 144 12.81 2.89 8.54
N ARG A 145 12.90 1.73 9.22
CA ARG A 145 14.17 1.19 9.73
C ARG A 145 15.13 0.75 8.62
N LEU A 146 14.60 0.36 7.47
CA LEU A 146 15.38 -0.15 6.35
C LEU A 146 16.28 0.93 5.72
N ILE A 147 15.83 2.18 5.71
CA ILE A 147 16.48 3.29 4.99
C ILE A 147 17.91 3.50 5.50
N PHE A 148 18.07 3.68 6.81
CA PHE A 148 19.37 3.90 7.43
C PHE A 148 19.97 2.64 8.08
N ALA A 149 19.51 1.45 7.68
CA ALA A 149 20.01 0.21 8.24
C ALA A 149 21.35 -0.20 7.61
N GLU A 150 22.25 -0.71 8.44
CA GLU A 150 23.46 -1.38 7.96
C GLU A 150 23.09 -2.65 7.17
N GLU A 151 23.92 -3.05 6.21
CA GLU A 151 23.69 -4.19 5.32
C GLU A 151 23.36 -5.51 6.06
N LYS A 152 23.96 -5.74 7.22
CA LYS A 152 23.64 -6.91 8.06
C LYS A 152 22.21 -6.84 8.62
N SER A 153 21.77 -5.65 9.02
CA SER A 153 20.45 -5.42 9.59
C SER A 153 19.35 -5.45 8.54
N LYS A 154 19.63 -5.03 7.29
CA LYS A 154 18.67 -5.06 6.16
C LYS A 154 18.09 -6.45 5.95
N LYS A 155 18.93 -7.51 5.97
CA LYS A 155 18.46 -8.90 5.82
C LYS A 155 17.45 -9.31 6.90
N ALA A 156 17.71 -8.95 8.16
CA ALA A 156 16.80 -9.25 9.26
C ALA A 156 15.47 -8.49 9.10
N ILE A 157 15.51 -7.23 8.64
CA ILE A 157 14.32 -6.42 8.36
C ILE A 157 13.49 -7.02 7.22
N TYR A 158 14.12 -7.44 6.12
CA TYR A 158 13.40 -8.13 5.03
C TYR A 158 12.71 -9.41 5.51
N VAL A 159 13.40 -10.21 6.33
CA VAL A 159 12.79 -11.41 6.95
C VAL A 159 11.59 -11.02 7.82
N ALA A 160 11.71 -9.96 8.63
CA ALA A 160 10.61 -9.49 9.46
C ALA A 160 9.40 -9.03 8.61
N VAL A 161 9.63 -8.30 7.52
CA VAL A 161 8.58 -7.89 6.58
C VAL A 161 7.88 -9.11 5.97
N VAL A 162 8.65 -10.10 5.51
CA VAL A 162 8.08 -11.35 4.97
C VAL A 162 7.28 -12.11 6.02
N LEU A 163 7.75 -12.14 7.28
CA LEU A 163 7.02 -12.76 8.39
C LEU A 163 5.70 -12.03 8.70
N VAL A 164 5.70 -10.68 8.73
CA VAL A 164 4.46 -9.90 8.93
C VAL A 164 3.43 -10.24 7.86
N LEU A 165 3.84 -10.23 6.59
CA LEU A 165 2.96 -10.59 5.48
C LEU A 165 2.51 -12.06 5.57
N GLY A 166 3.43 -12.98 5.88
CA GLY A 166 3.13 -14.40 6.05
C GLY A 166 2.12 -14.67 7.16
N VAL A 167 2.28 -14.03 8.32
CA VAL A 167 1.33 -14.13 9.45
C VAL A 167 -0.02 -13.54 9.06
N TYR A 168 -0.04 -12.38 8.38
CA TYR A 168 -1.28 -11.77 7.91
C TYR A 168 -2.03 -12.72 6.96
N PHE A 169 -1.39 -13.25 5.92
CA PHE A 169 -2.03 -14.19 5.00
C PHE A 169 -2.42 -15.53 5.66
N ALA A 170 -1.61 -16.02 6.61
CA ALA A 170 -1.99 -17.21 7.38
C ALA A 170 -3.24 -16.97 8.23
N SER A 171 -3.38 -15.78 8.82
CA SER A 171 -4.57 -15.41 9.61
C SER A 171 -5.85 -15.38 8.78
N GLU A 172 -5.77 -14.99 7.50
CA GLU A 172 -6.89 -15.04 6.55
C GLU A 172 -7.44 -16.47 6.37
N ILE A 173 -6.55 -17.48 6.34
CA ILE A 173 -6.94 -18.89 6.20
C ILE A 173 -7.49 -19.44 7.51
N VAL A 174 -6.83 -19.12 8.62
CA VAL A 174 -7.16 -19.64 9.97
C VAL A 174 -8.42 -18.97 10.52
N GLY A 175 -8.57 -17.64 10.34
CA GLY A 175 -9.68 -16.87 10.90
C GLY A 175 -11.05 -17.42 10.48
N VAL A 176 -11.20 -17.86 9.23
CA VAL A 176 -12.46 -18.47 8.74
C VAL A 176 -12.83 -19.75 9.47
N ARG A 177 -11.84 -20.51 9.95
CA ARG A 177 -12.08 -21.81 10.60
C ARG A 177 -12.35 -21.72 12.09
N PHE A 178 -11.78 -20.72 12.75
CA PHE A 178 -11.79 -20.63 14.22
C PHE A 178 -12.73 -19.55 14.76
N LEU A 179 -13.10 -18.57 13.95
CA LEU A 179 -14.06 -17.57 14.41
C LEU A 179 -15.48 -18.14 14.38
N PRO A 180 -16.27 -17.92 15.45
CA PRO A 180 -17.62 -18.42 15.52
C PRO A 180 -18.51 -17.84 14.42
N ALA A 181 -19.45 -18.62 13.94
CA ALA A 181 -20.47 -18.27 12.95
C ALA A 181 -21.51 -17.28 13.53
N PHE A 182 -21.03 -16.18 14.11
CA PHE A 182 -21.89 -15.19 14.74
C PHE A 182 -22.35 -14.15 13.71
N ALA A 183 -23.67 -13.92 13.67
CA ALA A 183 -24.31 -12.92 12.80
C ALA A 183 -23.96 -13.09 11.30
N TRP A 184 -23.80 -14.31 10.82
CA TRP A 184 -23.59 -14.54 9.40
C TRP A 184 -24.85 -14.17 8.62
N LEU A 185 -24.67 -13.31 7.63
CA LEU A 185 -25.74 -12.84 6.77
C LEU A 185 -25.55 -13.40 5.36
N THR A 186 -26.51 -14.21 4.92
CA THR A 186 -26.51 -14.76 3.57
C THR A 186 -27.15 -13.74 2.61
N VAL A 187 -26.42 -13.38 1.55
CA VAL A 187 -26.93 -12.55 0.47
C VAL A 187 -27.31 -13.46 -0.70
N PRO A 188 -28.62 -13.66 -0.97
CA PRO A 188 -29.05 -14.59 -2.01
C PRO A 188 -28.74 -14.06 -3.43
N SER A 189 -28.51 -14.98 -4.36
CA SER A 189 -28.44 -14.65 -5.79
C SER A 189 -29.81 -14.13 -6.27
N PRO A 190 -29.87 -13.08 -7.14
CA PRO A 190 -28.76 -12.43 -7.83
C PRO A 190 -28.18 -11.21 -7.07
N TRP A 191 -28.65 -10.92 -5.85
CA TRP A 191 -28.28 -9.71 -5.11
C TRP A 191 -26.79 -9.69 -4.72
N ASP A 192 -26.20 -10.84 -4.40
CA ASP A 192 -24.78 -11.00 -4.15
C ASP A 192 -23.93 -10.56 -5.37
N THR A 193 -24.37 -10.97 -6.55
CA THR A 193 -23.71 -10.65 -7.82
C THR A 193 -23.82 -9.15 -8.13
N PHE A 194 -25.01 -8.55 -7.98
CA PHE A 194 -25.20 -7.12 -8.19
C PHE A 194 -24.38 -6.28 -7.20
N LEU A 195 -24.34 -6.69 -5.94
CA LEU A 195 -23.57 -5.98 -4.90
C LEU A 195 -22.07 -5.97 -5.26
N ILE A 196 -21.51 -7.15 -5.54
CA ILE A 196 -20.05 -7.26 -5.80
C ILE A 196 -19.66 -6.64 -7.13
N THR A 197 -20.43 -6.86 -8.19
CA THR A 197 -20.13 -6.25 -9.51
C THR A 197 -20.31 -4.75 -9.49
N GLY A 198 -21.35 -4.24 -8.83
CA GLY A 198 -21.58 -2.80 -8.67
C GLY A 198 -20.48 -2.11 -7.88
N ALA A 199 -20.09 -2.69 -6.72
CA ALA A 199 -18.99 -2.17 -5.91
C ALA A 199 -17.66 -2.21 -6.69
N SER A 200 -17.40 -3.31 -7.40
CA SER A 200 -16.18 -3.44 -8.22
C SER A 200 -16.16 -2.44 -9.37
N ALA A 201 -17.28 -2.25 -10.08
CA ALA A 201 -17.39 -1.27 -11.15
C ALA A 201 -17.15 0.16 -10.63
N GLY A 202 -17.76 0.53 -9.51
CA GLY A 202 -17.54 1.83 -8.87
C GLY A 202 -16.06 2.06 -8.51
N LEU A 203 -15.40 1.05 -7.93
CA LEU A 203 -14.00 1.13 -7.58
C LEU A 203 -13.08 1.19 -8.81
N ILE A 204 -13.36 0.41 -9.86
CA ILE A 204 -12.63 0.45 -11.13
C ILE A 204 -12.74 1.83 -11.78
N LEU A 205 -13.95 2.42 -11.83
CA LEU A 205 -14.15 3.75 -12.40
C LEU A 205 -13.41 4.83 -11.61
N TRP A 206 -13.34 4.69 -10.29
CA TRP A 206 -12.55 5.59 -9.45
C TRP A 206 -11.05 5.44 -9.68
N GLN A 207 -10.52 4.21 -9.69
CA GLN A 207 -9.11 3.90 -9.92
C GLN A 207 -8.64 4.28 -11.34
N TRP A 208 -9.55 4.34 -12.32
CA TRP A 208 -9.19 4.69 -13.70
C TRP A 208 -8.55 6.07 -13.85
N LYS A 209 -8.84 6.98 -12.93
CA LYS A 209 -8.32 8.35 -12.93
C LYS A 209 -6.84 8.44 -12.53
N GLU A 210 -6.38 7.50 -11.71
CA GLU A 210 -5.03 7.50 -11.13
C GLU A 210 -4.15 6.44 -11.79
N GLU A 211 -3.03 6.83 -12.37
CA GLU A 211 -2.18 5.92 -13.16
C GLU A 211 -1.68 4.73 -12.33
N PHE A 212 -1.22 4.98 -11.11
CA PHE A 212 -0.77 3.91 -10.20
C PHE A 212 -1.93 3.00 -9.75
N ALA A 213 -3.08 3.59 -9.47
CA ALA A 213 -4.25 2.83 -9.00
C ALA A 213 -4.84 1.91 -10.09
N ARG A 214 -4.62 2.21 -11.37
CA ARG A 214 -5.08 1.35 -12.50
C ARG A 214 -4.54 -0.07 -12.42
N ALA A 215 -3.36 -0.29 -11.85
CA ALA A 215 -2.81 -1.63 -11.70
C ALA A 215 -3.72 -2.54 -10.86
N PHE A 216 -4.41 -1.99 -9.86
CA PHE A 216 -5.31 -2.76 -8.97
C PHE A 216 -6.60 -3.24 -9.65
N ILE A 217 -6.92 -2.75 -10.85
CA ILE A 217 -8.07 -3.21 -11.65
C ILE A 217 -7.91 -4.71 -12.00
N PHE A 218 -6.69 -5.16 -12.29
CA PHE A 218 -6.45 -6.53 -12.71
C PHE A 218 -6.75 -7.59 -11.64
N PRO A 219 -6.29 -7.45 -10.39
CA PRO A 219 -6.73 -8.34 -9.31
C PRO A 219 -8.25 -8.35 -9.12
N ILE A 220 -8.91 -7.18 -9.15
CA ILE A 220 -10.38 -7.10 -9.01
C ILE A 220 -11.07 -7.90 -10.09
N LEU A 221 -10.69 -7.69 -11.36
CA LEU A 221 -11.25 -8.44 -12.49
C LEU A 221 -11.00 -9.95 -12.38
N SER A 222 -9.80 -10.34 -11.92
CA SER A 222 -9.47 -11.76 -11.74
C SER A 222 -10.38 -12.44 -10.72
N PHE A 223 -10.62 -11.82 -9.57
CA PHE A 223 -11.55 -12.36 -8.57
C PHE A 223 -12.99 -12.41 -9.08
N LEU A 224 -13.44 -11.39 -9.84
CA LEU A 224 -14.76 -11.41 -10.47
C LEU A 224 -14.90 -12.59 -11.45
N VAL A 225 -13.93 -12.75 -12.35
CA VAL A 225 -13.93 -13.85 -13.34
C VAL A 225 -13.96 -15.20 -12.63
N VAL A 226 -13.16 -15.39 -11.59
CA VAL A 226 -13.13 -16.62 -10.79
C VAL A 226 -14.47 -16.85 -10.10
N GLY A 227 -15.08 -15.82 -9.51
CA GLY A 227 -16.39 -15.93 -8.87
C GLY A 227 -17.51 -16.33 -9.85
N PHE A 228 -17.53 -15.76 -11.05
CA PHE A 228 -18.46 -16.16 -12.10
C PHE A 228 -18.18 -17.58 -12.61
N LEU A 229 -16.91 -17.93 -12.82
CA LEU A 229 -16.51 -19.26 -13.24
C LEU A 229 -16.93 -20.33 -12.22
N HIS A 230 -16.70 -20.06 -10.93
CA HIS A 230 -17.09 -20.97 -9.85
C HIS A 230 -18.60 -21.22 -9.82
N ARG A 231 -19.42 -20.16 -9.92
CA ARG A 231 -20.88 -20.28 -9.98
C ARG A 231 -21.35 -21.03 -11.20
N TRP A 232 -20.73 -20.77 -12.36
CA TRP A 232 -21.04 -21.45 -13.61
C TRP A 232 -20.71 -22.95 -13.52
N THR A 233 -19.52 -23.33 -13.01
CA THR A 233 -19.14 -24.74 -12.86
C THR A 233 -20.06 -25.48 -11.91
N LEU A 234 -20.49 -24.84 -10.81
CA LEU A 234 -21.47 -25.40 -9.89
C LEU A 234 -22.85 -25.61 -10.56
N ALA A 235 -23.33 -24.63 -11.30
CA ALA A 235 -24.61 -24.71 -12.02
C ALA A 235 -24.62 -25.82 -13.08
N GLN A 236 -23.48 -26.13 -13.69
CA GLN A 236 -23.31 -27.20 -14.69
C GLN A 236 -22.94 -28.56 -14.05
N GLY A 237 -22.76 -28.63 -12.73
CA GLY A 237 -22.33 -29.85 -12.05
C GLY A 237 -20.92 -30.31 -12.43
N ILE A 238 -20.07 -29.39 -12.91
CA ILE A 238 -18.70 -29.70 -13.32
C ILE A 238 -17.81 -29.91 -12.08
N GLN A 239 -17.23 -31.10 -11.97
CA GLN A 239 -16.33 -31.48 -10.87
C GLN A 239 -14.87 -31.68 -11.32
N ASN A 240 -14.57 -31.40 -12.60
CA ASN A 240 -13.22 -31.57 -13.14
C ASN A 240 -12.23 -30.61 -12.47
N PRO A 241 -11.16 -31.09 -11.81
CA PRO A 241 -10.15 -30.27 -11.13
C PRO A 241 -9.49 -29.22 -12.03
N SER A 242 -9.38 -29.48 -13.34
CA SER A 242 -8.84 -28.50 -14.27
C SER A 242 -9.72 -27.25 -14.37
N MET A 243 -11.02 -27.38 -14.27
CA MET A 243 -11.99 -26.27 -14.35
C MET A 243 -12.26 -25.64 -12.97
N THR A 244 -12.20 -26.43 -11.90
CA THR A 244 -12.58 -25.96 -10.54
C THR A 244 -11.40 -25.48 -9.71
N ILE A 245 -10.17 -25.87 -10.06
CA ILE A 245 -8.96 -25.49 -9.31
C ILE A 245 -7.93 -24.83 -10.24
N LEU A 246 -7.47 -25.55 -11.31
CA LEU A 246 -6.35 -25.06 -12.12
C LEU A 246 -6.68 -23.77 -12.86
N LEU A 247 -7.83 -23.70 -13.52
CA LEU A 247 -8.24 -22.51 -14.29
C LEU A 247 -8.46 -21.30 -13.38
N PRO A 248 -9.18 -21.34 -12.26
CA PRO A 248 -9.29 -20.24 -11.31
C PRO A 248 -7.92 -19.77 -10.79
N THR A 249 -7.04 -20.70 -10.41
CA THR A 249 -5.69 -20.38 -9.95
C THR A 249 -4.90 -19.68 -11.05
N ALA A 250 -4.95 -20.17 -12.28
CA ALA A 250 -4.26 -19.55 -13.42
C ALA A 250 -4.77 -18.13 -13.69
N VAL A 251 -6.07 -17.88 -13.59
CA VAL A 251 -6.67 -16.53 -13.75
C VAL A 251 -6.15 -15.57 -12.69
N ILE A 252 -6.10 -15.99 -11.41
CA ILE A 252 -5.57 -15.14 -10.33
C ILE A 252 -4.09 -14.85 -10.55
N VAL A 253 -3.27 -15.88 -10.83
CA VAL A 253 -1.83 -15.72 -11.08
C VAL A 253 -1.59 -14.77 -12.27
N PHE A 254 -2.33 -14.94 -13.35
CA PHE A 254 -2.24 -14.06 -14.52
C PHE A 254 -2.57 -12.61 -14.18
N GLY A 255 -3.64 -12.38 -13.42
CA GLY A 255 -4.01 -11.04 -12.94
C GLY A 255 -2.94 -10.40 -12.05
N LEU A 256 -2.32 -11.17 -11.17
CA LEU A 256 -1.21 -10.70 -10.33
C LEU A 256 0.04 -10.37 -11.16
N VAL A 257 0.36 -11.17 -12.17
CA VAL A 257 1.48 -10.88 -13.09
C VAL A 257 1.24 -9.57 -13.83
N ILE A 258 0.04 -9.36 -14.38
CA ILE A 258 -0.32 -8.11 -15.06
C ILE A 258 -0.24 -6.93 -14.09
N TYR A 259 -0.81 -7.06 -12.89
CA TYR A 259 -0.71 -6.06 -11.83
C TYR A 259 0.74 -5.65 -11.58
N TYR A 260 1.63 -6.63 -11.40
CA TYR A 260 3.05 -6.38 -11.15
C TYR A 260 3.73 -5.65 -12.31
N LEU A 261 3.47 -6.07 -13.55
CA LEU A 261 4.02 -5.44 -14.74
C LEU A 261 3.55 -3.98 -14.91
N PHE A 262 2.28 -3.71 -14.64
CA PHE A 262 1.74 -2.34 -14.68
C PHE A 262 2.31 -1.48 -13.57
N THR A 263 2.45 -2.00 -12.37
CA THR A 263 3.07 -1.30 -11.23
C THR A 263 4.51 -0.91 -11.54
N ILE A 264 5.32 -1.83 -12.09
CA ILE A 264 6.71 -1.51 -12.47
C ILE A 264 6.75 -0.44 -13.57
N ARG A 265 5.84 -0.52 -14.56
CA ARG A 265 5.78 0.50 -15.62
C ARG A 265 5.44 1.87 -15.07
N ALA A 266 4.45 1.96 -14.18
CA ALA A 266 4.06 3.21 -13.53
C ALA A 266 5.21 3.81 -12.72
N LEU A 267 5.92 2.99 -11.94
CA LEU A 267 7.10 3.43 -11.17
C LEU A 267 8.25 3.92 -12.06
N LYS A 268 8.54 3.22 -13.17
CA LYS A 268 9.58 3.63 -14.12
C LYS A 268 9.23 4.94 -14.82
N LYS A 269 7.96 5.13 -15.21
CA LYS A 269 7.50 6.35 -15.86
C LYS A 269 7.66 7.55 -14.93
N ASN A 270 7.21 7.43 -13.67
CA ASN A 270 7.39 8.49 -12.67
C ASN A 270 8.87 8.87 -12.46
N LYS A 271 9.79 7.88 -12.45
CA LYS A 271 11.23 8.17 -12.40
C LYS A 271 11.74 8.93 -13.62
N THR A 272 11.19 8.67 -14.81
CA THR A 272 11.64 9.32 -16.06
C THR A 272 11.06 10.72 -16.22
N GLU A 273 9.87 10.95 -15.69
CA GLU A 273 9.23 12.28 -15.69
C GLU A 273 9.85 13.19 -14.62
N ASN A 274 10.22 12.63 -13.46
CA ASN A 274 10.91 13.36 -12.39
C ASN A 274 12.42 13.52 -12.63
N GLY A 275 13.00 12.89 -13.66
CA GLY A 275 14.41 13.02 -14.05
C GLY A 275 14.65 13.86 -15.31
N LYS A 276 13.61 14.56 -15.80
CA LYS A 276 13.68 15.57 -16.88
C LYS A 276 13.38 16.95 -16.33
#